data_2dedb9edd90a140858b71d28b2995c18
#
_entry.id   2dedb9edd90a140858b71d28b2995c18
#
_cell.length_a   1.000
_cell.length_b   1.000
_cell.length_c   1.000
_cell.angle_alpha   90.00
_cell.angle_beta   90.00
_cell.angle_gamma   90.00
#
_symmetry.space_group_name_H-M   'P 1'
#
loop_
_entity.id
_entity.type
_entity.pdbx_description
1 polymer ?
#
loop_
_entity_poly.entity_id
_entity_poly.type
_entity_poly.pdbx_seq_one_letter_code
_entity_poly.pdbx_strand_id
1 'polypeptide(L)'
;MKHLREELWFNTPHRRDYINITDQVEALVRKSGVQHGLCLVNAMHITASVYINDNESGLIADYDEWLEQLAPHEPTSKYRHNRTGEDNADAHLKRQVLGREVVVAVTNGKLDFGPWEQIFYGEFDGRRRKRVLVKIIGE
;
A
#
# COMPACT_ATOMS: atom_id res chain seq x y z
N MET A 1 5.53 4.71 27.13
CA MET A 1 5.38 4.45 25.69
C MET A 1 3.91 4.47 25.30
N LYS A 2 3.60 5.13 24.20
CA LYS A 2 2.26 5.14 23.60
C LYS A 2 2.22 4.19 22.42
N HIS A 3 1.06 3.65 22.12
CA HIS A 3 0.87 2.83 20.92
C HIS A 3 -0.57 2.94 20.43
N LEU A 4 -0.75 2.77 19.14
CA LEU A 4 -2.04 2.69 18.49
C LEU A 4 -1.98 1.57 17.44
N ARG A 5 -3.06 0.80 17.34
CA ARG A 5 -3.25 -0.18 16.26
C ARG A 5 -4.63 0.04 15.66
N GLU A 6 -4.67 0.33 14.39
CA GLU A 6 -5.92 0.54 13.63
C GLU A 6 -5.86 -0.18 12.30
N GLU A 7 -7.01 -0.43 11.71
CA GLU A 7 -7.13 -1.01 10.38
C GLU A 7 -7.88 -0.05 9.46
N LEU A 8 -7.37 0.11 8.23
CA LEU A 8 -8.06 0.77 7.14
C LEU A 8 -8.55 -0.31 6.18
N TRP A 9 -9.77 -0.16 5.68
CA TRP A 9 -10.37 -1.15 4.81
C TRP A 9 -10.64 -0.57 3.44
N PHE A 10 -10.34 -1.36 2.40
CA PHE A 10 -10.49 -0.98 1.01
C PHE A 10 -11.20 -2.07 0.24
N ASN A 11 -12.10 -1.67 -0.65
CA ASN A 11 -12.75 -2.56 -1.60
C ASN A 11 -12.86 -1.80 -2.91
N THR A 12 -11.92 -2.04 -3.82
CA THR A 12 -11.83 -1.29 -5.07
C THR A 12 -12.69 -1.95 -6.15
N PRO A 13 -13.38 -1.16 -6.99
CA PRO A 13 -14.19 -1.72 -8.07
C PRO A 13 -13.37 -2.22 -9.24
N HIS A 14 -12.13 -1.75 -9.36
CA HIS A 14 -11.22 -2.11 -10.45
C HIS A 14 -10.17 -3.10 -9.98
N ARG A 15 -9.64 -3.90 -10.90
CA ARG A 15 -8.58 -4.86 -10.60
C ARG A 15 -7.33 -4.17 -10.08
N ARG A 16 -6.94 -3.05 -10.67
CA ARG A 16 -5.81 -2.24 -10.21
C ARG A 16 -6.26 -0.86 -9.82
N ASP A 17 -5.71 -0.36 -8.73
CA ASP A 17 -5.96 1.00 -8.26
C ASP A 17 -4.81 1.45 -7.37
N TYR A 18 -4.59 2.74 -7.28
CA TYR A 18 -3.54 3.37 -6.46
C TYR A 18 -4.16 4.49 -5.67
N ILE A 19 -4.30 4.30 -4.36
CA ILE A 19 -5.06 5.20 -3.50
C ILE A 19 -4.10 5.91 -2.55
N ASN A 20 -4.06 7.24 -2.57
CA ASN A 20 -3.30 8.02 -1.61
C ASN A 20 -3.99 7.95 -0.25
N ILE A 21 -3.31 7.38 0.74
CA ILE A 21 -3.85 7.19 2.10
C ILE A 21 -3.15 8.06 3.13
N THR A 22 -2.33 9.01 2.69
CA THR A 22 -1.51 9.84 3.58
C THR A 22 -2.35 10.54 4.64
N ASP A 23 -3.46 11.17 4.26
CA ASP A 23 -4.31 11.90 5.19
C ASP A 23 -4.92 11.00 6.26
N GLN A 24 -5.33 9.79 5.87
CA GLN A 24 -5.87 8.79 6.80
C GLN A 24 -4.80 8.36 7.83
N VAL A 25 -3.57 8.15 7.37
CA VAL A 25 -2.47 7.76 8.25
C VAL A 25 -2.08 8.93 9.18
N GLU A 26 -2.02 10.15 8.65
CA GLU A 26 -1.74 11.34 9.46
C GLU A 26 -2.79 11.53 10.57
N ALA A 27 -4.05 11.28 10.29
CA ALA A 27 -5.12 11.33 11.29
C ALA A 27 -4.88 10.31 12.41
N LEU A 28 -4.39 9.12 12.09
CA LEU A 28 -4.07 8.10 13.08
C LEU A 28 -2.84 8.47 13.90
N VAL A 29 -1.84 9.12 13.30
CA VAL A 29 -0.68 9.64 14.04
C VAL A 29 -1.15 10.65 15.08
N ARG A 30 -2.02 11.59 14.73
CA ARG A 30 -2.58 12.54 15.68
C ARG A 30 -3.36 11.83 16.79
N LYS A 31 -4.18 10.86 16.44
CA LYS A 31 -4.97 10.07 17.40
C LYS A 31 -4.08 9.32 18.37
N SER A 32 -2.93 8.84 17.95
CA SER A 32 -2.00 8.08 18.79
C SER A 32 -1.38 8.93 19.89
N GLY A 33 -1.27 10.23 19.69
CA GLY A 33 -0.57 11.13 20.61
C GLY A 33 0.95 10.96 20.61
N VAL A 34 1.50 10.11 19.77
CA VAL A 34 2.95 9.91 19.68
C VAL A 34 3.61 11.15 19.08
N GLN A 35 4.61 11.67 19.78
CA GLN A 35 5.42 12.80 19.32
C GLN A 35 6.69 12.34 18.62
N HIS A 36 7.30 11.28 19.12
CA HIS A 36 8.54 10.73 18.57
C HIS A 36 8.42 9.20 18.54
N GLY A 37 8.51 8.63 17.35
CA GLY A 37 8.36 7.19 17.22
C GLY A 37 8.35 6.72 15.77
N LEU A 38 7.67 5.60 15.55
CA LEU A 38 7.57 4.96 14.24
C LEU A 38 6.12 4.66 13.90
N CYS A 39 5.78 4.84 12.63
CA CYS A 39 4.49 4.49 12.06
C CYS A 39 4.69 3.41 11.00
N LEU A 40 4.18 2.22 11.28
CA LEU A 40 4.13 1.11 10.33
C LEU A 40 2.80 1.16 9.59
N VAL A 41 2.84 1.09 8.25
CA VAL A 41 1.65 0.99 7.39
C VAL A 41 1.83 -0.24 6.51
N ASN A 42 0.97 -1.24 6.70
CA ASN A 42 1.21 -2.59 6.21
C ASN A 42 -0.02 -3.15 5.49
N ALA A 43 0.15 -3.51 4.19
CA ALA A 43 -0.89 -4.22 3.45
C ALA A 43 -0.99 -5.66 3.96
N MET A 44 -2.18 -6.04 4.40
CA MET A 44 -2.46 -7.33 5.02
C MET A 44 -3.09 -8.32 4.05
N HIS A 45 -2.81 -8.17 2.76
CA HIS A 45 -3.27 -9.09 1.73
C HIS A 45 -2.14 -9.33 0.73
N ILE A 46 -2.01 -10.57 0.30
CA ILE A 46 -0.88 -11.01 -0.54
C ILE A 46 -0.92 -10.41 -1.97
N THR A 47 -2.02 -9.78 -2.35
CA THR A 47 -2.17 -9.14 -3.68
C THR A 47 -2.33 -7.62 -3.61
N ALA A 48 -2.01 -7.04 -2.46
CA ALA A 48 -2.02 -5.59 -2.25
C ALA A 48 -0.69 -5.11 -1.69
N SER A 49 -0.43 -3.82 -1.78
CA SER A 49 0.84 -3.19 -1.43
C SER A 49 0.62 -1.87 -0.70
N VAL A 50 1.59 -1.48 0.11
CA VAL A 50 1.73 -0.11 0.61
C VAL A 50 3.12 0.37 0.21
N TYR A 51 3.20 1.55 -0.38
CA TYR A 51 4.45 2.12 -0.88
C TYR A 51 4.41 3.64 -0.77
N ILE A 52 5.56 4.28 -0.93
CA ILE A 52 5.70 5.73 -0.88
C ILE A 52 6.23 6.23 -2.21
N ASN A 53 5.57 7.25 -2.76
CA ASN A 53 6.04 7.96 -3.95
C ASN A 53 5.31 9.29 -4.07
N ASP A 54 5.64 10.04 -5.11
CA ASP A 54 5.01 11.31 -5.43
C ASP A 54 3.57 11.11 -5.92
N ASN A 55 2.67 11.96 -5.47
CA ASN A 55 1.28 11.96 -5.92
C ASN A 55 1.14 12.80 -7.20
N GLU A 56 1.59 12.24 -8.31
CA GLU A 56 1.56 12.89 -9.61
C GLU A 56 0.98 11.93 -10.65
N SER A 57 -0.04 12.38 -11.38
CA SER A 57 -0.85 11.50 -12.25
C SER A 57 -0.04 10.86 -13.38
N GLY A 58 0.92 11.57 -13.96
CA GLY A 58 1.79 11.03 -14.99
C GLY A 58 2.68 9.92 -14.48
N LEU A 59 3.27 10.11 -13.29
CA LEU A 59 4.09 9.09 -12.65
C LEU A 59 3.26 7.85 -12.31
N ILE A 60 2.05 8.04 -11.80
CA ILE A 60 1.15 6.92 -11.48
C ILE A 60 0.83 6.13 -12.76
N ALA A 61 0.53 6.80 -13.85
CA ALA A 61 0.30 6.15 -15.13
C ALA A 61 1.55 5.39 -15.61
N ASP A 62 2.73 6.00 -15.42
CA ASP A 62 3.99 5.38 -15.83
C ASP A 62 4.26 4.08 -15.07
N TYR A 63 4.15 4.07 -13.74
CA TYR A 63 4.43 2.83 -13.01
C TYR A 63 3.30 1.81 -13.12
N ASP A 64 2.07 2.22 -13.36
CA ASP A 64 1.00 1.27 -13.68
C ASP A 64 1.34 0.50 -14.97
N GLU A 65 1.75 1.21 -15.99
CA GLU A 65 2.18 0.63 -17.27
C GLU A 65 3.43 -0.26 -17.11
N TRP A 66 4.42 0.24 -16.37
CA TRP A 66 5.64 -0.49 -16.09
C TRP A 66 5.38 -1.81 -15.36
N LEU A 67 4.52 -1.80 -14.35
CA LEU A 67 4.14 -3.01 -13.63
C LEU A 67 3.42 -4.00 -14.53
N GLU A 68 2.55 -3.52 -15.42
CA GLU A 68 1.85 -4.37 -16.37
C GLU A 68 2.81 -4.99 -17.40
N GLN A 69 3.85 -4.27 -17.78
CA GLN A 69 4.91 -4.81 -18.65
C GLN A 69 5.73 -5.87 -17.93
N LEU A 70 6.07 -5.67 -16.66
CA LEU A 70 6.83 -6.63 -15.85
C LEU A 70 6.06 -7.91 -15.59
N ALA A 71 4.78 -7.79 -15.26
CA ALA A 71 3.92 -8.91 -14.90
C ALA A 71 2.54 -8.70 -15.53
N PRO A 72 2.39 -8.93 -16.83
CA PRO A 72 1.12 -8.73 -17.52
C PRO A 72 0.05 -9.68 -16.98
N HIS A 73 -1.16 -9.17 -16.81
CA HIS A 73 -2.29 -9.99 -16.40
C HIS A 73 -2.62 -11.04 -17.46
N GLU A 74 -2.65 -10.63 -18.73
CA GLU A 74 -2.96 -11.52 -19.84
C GLU A 74 -1.70 -11.92 -20.64
N PRO A 75 -1.59 -13.13 -21.12
CA PRO A 75 -2.54 -14.24 -20.92
C PRO A 75 -2.36 -14.88 -19.54
N THR A 76 -3.45 -15.16 -18.85
CA THR A 76 -3.40 -15.74 -17.49
C THR A 76 -2.75 -17.13 -17.49
N SER A 77 -2.84 -17.85 -18.60
CA SER A 77 -2.28 -19.19 -18.75
C SER A 77 -0.75 -19.26 -18.73
N LYS A 78 -0.06 -18.13 -18.88
CA LYS A 78 1.41 -18.13 -18.85
C LYS A 78 1.96 -18.38 -17.44
N TYR A 79 1.14 -18.22 -16.38
CA TYR A 79 1.60 -18.34 -15.01
C TYR A 79 1.27 -19.71 -14.41
N ARG A 80 2.26 -20.31 -13.76
CA ARG A 80 2.07 -21.60 -13.09
C ARG A 80 1.09 -21.51 -11.93
N HIS A 81 1.09 -20.39 -11.20
CA HIS A 81 0.16 -20.14 -10.10
C HIS A 81 -1.30 -20.26 -10.54
N ASN A 82 -1.60 -19.80 -11.74
CA ASN A 82 -2.97 -19.80 -12.26
C ASN A 82 -3.48 -21.21 -12.66
N ARG A 83 -2.63 -22.23 -12.61
CA ARG A 83 -3.04 -23.62 -12.84
C ARG A 83 -3.97 -24.15 -11.74
N THR A 84 -4.01 -23.47 -10.58
CA THR A 84 -4.90 -23.83 -9.46
C THR A 84 -6.32 -23.32 -9.64
N GLY A 85 -6.64 -22.71 -10.76
CA GLY A 85 -7.92 -22.06 -11.01
C GLY A 85 -7.94 -20.57 -10.68
N GLU A 86 -6.81 -20.01 -10.22
CA GLU A 86 -6.66 -18.59 -9.96
C GLU A 86 -6.34 -17.81 -11.25
N ASP A 87 -6.49 -16.49 -11.19
CA ASP A 87 -6.17 -15.60 -12.31
C ASP A 87 -5.28 -14.43 -11.87
N ASN A 88 -4.63 -14.54 -10.71
CA ASN A 88 -4.03 -13.41 -10.00
C ASN A 88 -2.53 -13.53 -9.76
N ALA A 89 -1.83 -14.38 -10.51
CA ALA A 89 -0.37 -14.51 -10.36
C ALA A 89 0.35 -13.18 -10.56
N ASP A 90 -0.10 -12.38 -11.52
CA ASP A 90 0.46 -11.06 -11.77
C ASP A 90 0.31 -10.12 -10.58
N ALA A 91 -0.81 -10.23 -9.86
CA ALA A 91 -1.06 -9.41 -8.67
C ALA A 91 -0.05 -9.72 -7.55
N HIS A 92 0.28 -11.00 -7.34
CA HIS A 92 1.32 -11.39 -6.38
C HIS A 92 2.68 -10.81 -6.76
N LEU A 93 3.01 -10.82 -8.04
CA LEU A 93 4.30 -10.32 -8.54
C LEU A 93 4.37 -8.80 -8.43
N LYS A 94 3.32 -8.09 -8.79
CA LYS A 94 3.24 -6.64 -8.67
C LYS A 94 3.38 -6.19 -7.20
N ARG A 95 2.67 -6.88 -6.31
CA ARG A 95 2.77 -6.65 -4.87
C ARG A 95 4.19 -6.87 -4.36
N GLN A 96 4.86 -7.90 -4.83
CA GLN A 96 6.24 -8.19 -4.44
C GLN A 96 7.19 -7.07 -4.85
N VAL A 97 6.97 -6.48 -6.02
CA VAL A 97 7.80 -5.38 -6.54
C VAL A 97 7.60 -4.10 -5.72
N LEU A 98 6.37 -3.72 -5.45
CA LEU A 98 6.07 -2.48 -4.70
C LEU A 98 6.26 -2.64 -3.19
N GLY A 99 6.14 -3.85 -2.67
CA GLY A 99 6.38 -4.12 -1.27
C GLY A 99 5.11 -4.25 -0.44
N ARG A 100 5.31 -4.76 0.77
CA ARG A 100 4.25 -5.09 1.73
C ARG A 100 3.92 -3.91 2.65
N GLU A 101 4.95 -3.17 3.10
CA GLU A 101 4.80 -2.15 4.13
C GLU A 101 5.81 -1.03 3.97
N VAL A 102 5.49 0.08 4.65
CA VAL A 102 6.42 1.18 4.84
C VAL A 102 6.50 1.49 6.33
N VAL A 103 7.65 2.01 6.75
CA VAL A 103 7.83 2.56 8.09
C VAL A 103 8.26 4.02 7.93
N VAL A 104 7.51 4.92 8.56
CA VAL A 104 7.78 6.35 8.53
C VAL A 104 8.06 6.82 9.95
N ALA A 105 9.11 7.60 10.12
CA ALA A 105 9.39 8.22 11.41
C ALA A 105 8.27 9.21 11.78
N VAL A 106 7.95 9.27 13.07
CA VAL A 106 7.08 10.31 13.62
C VAL A 106 7.96 11.27 14.39
N THR A 107 7.95 12.54 14.02
CA THR A 107 8.75 13.59 14.62
C THR A 107 7.85 14.79 14.93
N ASN A 108 7.87 15.24 16.17
CA ASN A 108 7.02 16.35 16.61
C ASN A 108 5.53 16.12 16.28
N GLY A 109 5.07 14.88 16.45
CA GLY A 109 3.67 14.50 16.23
C GLY A 109 3.22 14.39 14.78
N LYS A 110 4.16 14.38 13.84
CA LYS A 110 3.88 14.34 12.40
C LYS A 110 4.69 13.28 11.71
N LEU A 111 4.17 12.76 10.60
CA LEU A 111 4.96 11.93 9.69
C LEU A 111 6.13 12.74 9.14
N ASP A 112 7.33 12.20 9.29
CA ASP A 112 8.56 12.86 8.89
C ASP A 112 8.94 12.44 7.48
N PHE A 113 8.45 13.19 6.50
CA PHE A 113 8.62 12.89 5.09
C PHE A 113 9.73 13.70 4.45
N GLY A 114 10.38 13.11 3.46
CA GLY A 114 11.11 13.86 2.46
C GLY A 114 10.15 14.61 1.52
N PRO A 115 10.67 15.50 0.67
CA PRO A 115 9.83 16.23 -0.29
C PRO A 115 9.04 15.26 -1.18
N TRP A 116 7.76 15.58 -1.40
CA TRP A 116 6.86 14.86 -2.32
C TRP A 116 6.50 13.43 -1.90
N GLU A 117 6.95 12.95 -0.74
CA GLU A 117 6.59 11.62 -0.27
C GLU A 117 5.13 11.57 0.17
N GLN A 118 4.39 10.60 -0.38
CA GLN A 118 3.00 10.32 -0.03
C GLN A 118 2.84 8.81 0.10
N ILE A 119 1.98 8.37 1.01
CA ILE A 119 1.72 6.95 1.23
C ILE A 119 0.57 6.50 0.35
N PHE A 120 0.79 5.42 -0.38
CA PHE A 120 -0.21 4.83 -1.27
C PHE A 120 -0.56 3.40 -0.87
N TYR A 121 -1.82 3.06 -1.08
CA TYR A 121 -2.29 1.68 -1.11
C TYR A 121 -2.39 1.25 -2.58
N GLY A 122 -1.70 0.17 -2.95
CA GLY A 122 -1.76 -0.41 -4.29
C GLY A 122 -2.62 -1.66 -4.32
N GLU A 123 -3.61 -1.68 -5.19
CA GLU A 123 -4.51 -2.81 -5.39
C GLU A 123 -4.17 -3.50 -6.72
N PHE A 124 -4.01 -4.82 -6.69
CA PHE A 124 -3.68 -5.57 -7.89
C PHE A 124 -4.66 -6.71 -8.20
N ASP A 125 -5.59 -6.99 -7.30
CA ASP A 125 -6.61 -8.03 -7.46
C ASP A 125 -7.90 -7.58 -6.76
N GLY A 126 -8.50 -6.55 -7.31
CA GLY A 126 -9.63 -5.83 -6.73
C GLY A 126 -10.90 -6.65 -6.56
N ARG A 127 -12.00 -5.97 -6.21
CA ARG A 127 -13.33 -6.56 -6.04
C ARG A 127 -13.46 -7.45 -4.82
N ARG A 128 -12.57 -7.33 -3.85
CA ARG A 128 -12.66 -8.00 -2.55
C ARG A 128 -12.15 -7.07 -1.47
N ARG A 129 -12.69 -7.25 -0.29
CA ARG A 129 -12.35 -6.41 0.85
C ARG A 129 -10.98 -6.77 1.40
N LYS A 130 -10.10 -5.77 1.55
CA LYS A 130 -8.75 -5.95 2.06
C LYS A 130 -8.44 -4.89 3.10
N ARG A 131 -7.54 -5.20 4.02
CA ARG A 131 -7.19 -4.27 5.10
C ARG A 131 -5.73 -3.85 5.04
N VAL A 132 -5.50 -2.65 5.56
CA VAL A 132 -4.17 -2.10 5.83
C VAL A 132 -4.06 -1.92 7.34
N LEU A 133 -3.04 -2.52 7.92
CA LEU A 133 -2.75 -2.38 9.34
C LEU A 133 -1.86 -1.16 9.54
N VAL A 134 -2.28 -0.26 10.43
CA VAL A 134 -1.47 0.87 10.86
C VAL A 134 -1.12 0.66 12.33
N LYS A 135 0.18 0.68 12.62
CA LYS A 135 0.67 0.53 14.00
C LYS A 135 1.68 1.64 14.29
N ILE A 136 1.42 2.38 15.37
CA ILE A 136 2.22 3.54 15.75
C ILE A 136 2.71 3.32 17.16
N ILE A 137 4.01 3.46 17.38
CA ILE A 137 4.63 3.32 18.69
C ILE A 137 5.63 4.46 18.93
N GLY A 138 5.74 4.88 20.18
CA GLY A 138 6.70 5.91 20.57
C GLY A 138 6.36 6.61 21.86
N GLU A 139 6.99 7.74 22.04
CA GLU A 139 6.76 8.58 23.22
C GLU A 139 5.89 9.79 22.90
#